data_fa74926a17253f4cee6a81035c04e4f6
#
_entry.id   fa74926a17253f4cee6a81035c04e4f6
#
_cell.length_a   1.000
_cell.length_b   1.000
_cell.length_c   1.000
_cell.angle_alpha   90.00
_cell.angle_beta   90.00
_cell.angle_gamma   90.00
#
_symmetry.space_group_name_H-M   'P 1'
#
loop_
_entity.id
_entity.type
_entity.pdbx_description
1 polymer ?
#
loop_
_entity_poly.entity_id
_entity_poly.type
_entity_poly.pdbx_seq_one_letter_code
_entity_poly.pdbx_strand_id
1 'polypeptide(L)'
;MTRTEDILVQKRDGRLEKIDLDKIHRVIEWAAEGLDNVSVSQVEISSHIQFYDKITTKSIHETIIKSAADLISAATPDYQYLAARLAIFHLRKIAFGQFEPPHLFDHVTKLTQEGRYDAHILQDFKIGRASCRERV
;
A
#
# COMPACT_ATOMS: atom_id res chain seq x y z
N MET A 1 -5.79 25.80 15.12
CA MET A 1 -5.07 24.62 14.57
C MET A 1 -5.94 23.40 14.78
N THR A 2 -6.41 22.80 13.72
CA THR A 2 -7.12 21.52 13.79
C THR A 2 -6.10 20.46 14.16
N ARG A 3 -6.32 19.72 15.25
CA ARG A 3 -5.46 18.57 15.58
C ARG A 3 -5.62 17.55 14.46
N THR A 4 -4.53 16.91 14.08
CA THR A 4 -4.56 15.86 13.04
C THR A 4 -5.55 14.74 13.36
N GLU A 5 -5.82 14.53 14.63
CA GLU A 5 -6.79 13.54 15.14
C GLU A 5 -8.25 13.87 14.81
N ASP A 6 -8.57 15.12 14.50
CA ASP A 6 -9.92 15.58 14.19
C ASP A 6 -10.23 15.59 12.68
N ILE A 7 -9.26 15.18 11.86
CA ILE A 7 -9.40 15.14 10.41
C ILE A 7 -10.33 14.00 10.01
N LEU A 8 -11.28 14.29 9.12
CA LEU A 8 -12.13 13.29 8.51
C LEU A 8 -11.49 12.78 7.21
N VAL A 9 -11.61 11.50 6.97
CA VAL A 9 -11.12 10.81 5.77
C VAL A 9 -12.29 10.38 4.93
N GLN A 10 -12.27 10.72 3.65
CA GLN A 10 -13.26 10.25 2.69
C GLN A 10 -12.84 8.89 2.12
N LYS A 11 -13.65 7.88 2.40
CA LYS A 11 -13.47 6.53 1.85
C LYS A 11 -13.89 6.48 0.37
N ARG A 12 -13.53 5.40 -0.31
CA ARG A 12 -13.86 5.20 -1.74
C ARG A 12 -15.36 5.21 -2.03
N ASP A 13 -16.17 4.78 -1.07
CA ASP A 13 -17.64 4.77 -1.16
C ASP A 13 -18.29 6.11 -0.78
N GLY A 14 -17.50 7.13 -0.48
CA GLY A 14 -17.96 8.45 -0.10
C GLY A 14 -18.21 8.65 1.39
N ARG A 15 -18.05 7.61 2.22
CA ARG A 15 -18.23 7.73 3.67
C ARG A 15 -17.10 8.56 4.29
N LEU A 16 -17.46 9.34 5.31
CA LEU A 16 -16.51 10.09 6.11
C LEU A 16 -16.25 9.35 7.42
N GLU A 17 -14.99 9.08 7.71
CA GLU A 17 -14.56 8.45 8.95
C GLU A 17 -13.42 9.28 9.56
N LYS A 18 -13.23 9.16 10.88
CA LYS A 18 -12.06 9.78 11.51
C LYS A 18 -10.78 9.12 10.99
N ILE A 19 -9.73 9.93 10.86
CA ILE A 19 -8.42 9.43 10.46
C ILE A 19 -7.90 8.44 11.51
N ASP A 20 -7.39 7.32 11.04
CA ASP A 20 -6.78 6.28 11.87
C ASP A 20 -5.26 6.36 11.71
N LEU A 21 -4.63 7.10 12.61
CA LEU A 21 -3.17 7.29 12.60
C LEU A 21 -2.42 6.00 12.91
N ASP A 22 -2.98 5.13 13.75
CA ASP A 22 -2.36 3.84 14.09
C ASP A 22 -2.26 2.94 12.85
N LYS A 23 -3.27 2.97 12.02
CA LYS A 23 -3.28 2.21 10.76
C LYS A 23 -2.23 2.72 9.79
N ILE A 24 -2.09 4.03 9.68
CA ILE A 24 -1.05 4.67 8.87
C ILE A 24 0.33 4.30 9.40
N HIS A 25 0.53 4.35 10.70
CA HIS A 25 1.79 3.96 11.36
C HIS A 25 2.17 2.52 11.02
N ARG A 26 1.25 1.57 11.14
CA ARG A 26 1.50 0.16 10.81
C ARG A 26 1.91 -0.05 9.36
N VAL A 27 1.27 0.64 8.43
CA VAL A 27 1.60 0.53 7.01
C VAL A 27 3.02 1.01 6.75
N ILE A 28 3.42 2.13 7.36
CA ILE A 28 4.77 2.66 7.24
C ILE A 28 5.80 1.72 7.90
N GLU A 29 5.48 1.16 9.06
CA GLU A 29 6.33 0.16 9.73
C GLU A 29 6.56 -1.07 8.85
N TRP A 30 5.52 -1.61 8.25
CA TRP A 30 5.65 -2.75 7.34
C TRP A 30 6.54 -2.42 6.14
N ALA A 31 6.40 -1.23 5.58
CA ALA A 31 7.25 -0.79 4.48
C ALA A 31 8.71 -0.59 4.90
N ALA A 32 8.94 -0.21 6.16
CA ALA A 32 10.28 0.00 6.71
C ALA A 32 10.96 -1.28 7.21
N GLU A 33 10.26 -2.41 7.25
CA GLU A 33 10.80 -3.66 7.74
C GLU A 33 12.08 -4.06 7.01
N GLY A 34 13.15 -4.31 7.77
CA GLY A 34 14.46 -4.68 7.22
C GLY A 34 15.28 -3.51 6.67
N LEU A 35 14.82 -2.27 6.81
CA LEU A 35 15.56 -1.07 6.42
C LEU A 35 16.14 -0.37 7.66
N ASP A 36 17.47 -0.23 7.71
CA ASP A 36 18.16 0.25 8.92
C ASP A 36 18.23 1.77 9.03
N ASN A 37 18.27 2.48 7.92
CA ASN A 37 18.53 3.92 7.87
C ASN A 37 17.28 4.75 7.57
N VAL A 38 16.11 4.26 7.94
CA VAL A 38 14.85 4.97 7.75
C VAL A 38 14.18 5.23 9.09
N SER A 39 13.54 6.39 9.22
CA SER A 39 12.77 6.76 10.39
C SER A 39 11.29 6.84 10.05
N VAL A 40 10.52 5.94 10.61
CA VAL A 40 9.05 5.94 10.47
C VAL A 40 8.47 7.25 10.99
N SER A 41 8.98 7.74 12.11
CA SER A 41 8.51 9.00 12.72
C SER A 41 8.71 10.21 11.81
N GLN A 42 9.82 10.31 11.07
CA GLN A 42 10.05 11.41 10.14
C GLN A 42 9.06 11.39 8.98
N VAL A 43 8.77 10.22 8.44
CA VAL A 43 7.77 10.06 7.37
C VAL A 43 6.38 10.46 7.89
N GLU A 44 6.03 10.02 9.09
CA GLU A 44 4.76 10.36 9.72
C GLU A 44 4.60 11.87 9.92
N ILE A 45 5.59 12.51 10.52
CA ILE A 45 5.56 13.96 10.77
C ILE A 45 5.44 14.72 9.44
N SER A 46 6.24 14.37 8.45
CA SER A 46 6.22 15.01 7.14
C SER A 46 4.89 14.85 6.41
N SER A 47 4.24 13.69 6.56
CA SER A 47 2.96 13.42 5.94
C SER A 47 1.79 14.05 6.70
N HIS A 48 1.78 13.98 8.03
CA HIS A 48 0.71 14.53 8.85
C HIS A 48 0.52 16.04 8.69
N ILE A 49 1.60 16.77 8.48
CA ILE A 49 1.55 18.22 8.23
C ILE A 49 0.78 18.54 6.95
N GLN A 50 0.80 17.65 5.98
CA GLN A 50 0.16 17.84 4.68
C GLN A 50 -1.31 17.37 4.64
N PHE A 51 -1.79 16.69 5.69
CA PHE A 51 -3.16 16.22 5.74
C PHE A 51 -4.13 17.37 5.96
N TYR A 52 -5.30 17.28 5.35
CA TYR A 52 -6.37 18.27 5.44
C TYR A 52 -7.70 17.56 5.68
N ASP A 53 -8.69 18.31 6.14
CA ASP A 53 -10.03 17.76 6.40
C ASP A 53 -10.68 17.24 5.11
N LYS A 54 -11.37 16.12 5.20
CA LYS A 54 -12.00 15.40 4.07
C LYS A 54 -10.99 14.89 3.02
N ILE A 55 -9.73 14.67 3.44
CA ILE A 55 -8.74 14.06 2.57
C ILE A 55 -9.19 12.66 2.14
N THR A 56 -8.96 12.30 0.87
CA THR A 56 -9.28 10.96 0.37
C THR A 56 -8.20 9.96 0.79
N THR A 57 -8.57 8.69 0.93
CA THR A 57 -7.61 7.60 1.21
C THR A 57 -6.50 7.55 0.17
N LYS A 58 -6.83 7.78 -1.10
CA LYS A 58 -5.85 7.87 -2.18
C LYS A 58 -4.83 8.97 -1.94
N SER A 59 -5.30 10.17 -1.59
CA SER A 59 -4.43 11.31 -1.31
C SER A 59 -3.55 11.10 -0.09
N ILE A 60 -4.03 10.39 0.93
CA ILE A 60 -3.22 9.98 2.09
C ILE A 60 -2.05 9.10 1.64
N HIS A 61 -2.31 8.06 0.85
CA HIS A 61 -1.25 7.18 0.34
C HIS A 61 -0.24 7.93 -0.53
N GLU A 62 -0.70 8.77 -1.43
CA GLU A 62 0.17 9.57 -2.29
C GLU A 62 1.04 10.53 -1.46
N THR A 63 0.49 11.14 -0.42
CA THR A 63 1.21 12.03 0.48
C THR A 63 2.30 11.30 1.26
N ILE A 64 2.01 10.10 1.75
CA ILE A 64 2.98 9.26 2.47
C ILE A 64 4.13 8.84 1.55
N ILE A 65 3.82 8.41 0.33
CA ILE A 65 4.82 8.03 -0.68
C ILE A 65 5.72 9.21 -1.00
N LYS A 66 5.13 10.38 -1.24
CA LYS A 66 5.87 11.61 -1.52
C LYS A 66 6.78 12.01 -0.35
N SER A 67 6.27 11.94 0.87
CA SER A 67 7.04 12.26 2.08
C SER A 67 8.25 11.34 2.23
N ALA A 68 8.10 10.05 1.96
CA ALA A 68 9.21 9.11 1.98
C ALA A 68 10.22 9.42 0.85
N ALA A 69 9.73 9.75 -0.34
CA ALA A 69 10.59 10.10 -1.48
C ALA A 69 11.39 11.39 -1.23
N ASP A 70 10.79 12.37 -0.58
CA ASP A 70 11.46 13.64 -0.25
C ASP A 70 12.61 13.46 0.76
N LEU A 71 12.61 12.37 1.51
CA LEU A 71 13.68 12.04 2.47
C LEU A 71 14.86 11.28 1.83
N ILE A 72 14.78 10.93 0.55
CA ILE A 72 15.87 10.27 -0.17
C ILE A 72 17.04 11.24 -0.29
N SER A 73 18.21 10.83 0.19
CA SER A 73 19.45 11.63 0.08
C SER A 73 20.66 10.72 -0.03
N ALA A 74 21.82 11.30 -0.33
CA ALA A 74 23.07 10.56 -0.35
C ALA A 74 23.40 9.92 1.02
N ALA A 75 22.98 10.56 2.11
CA ALA A 75 23.17 10.04 3.47
C ALA A 75 22.13 8.99 3.86
N THR A 76 20.94 9.07 3.29
CA THR A 76 19.81 8.18 3.61
C THR A 76 19.15 7.61 2.34
N PRO A 77 19.91 6.80 1.56
CA PRO A 77 19.39 6.27 0.28
C PRO A 77 18.28 5.24 0.48
N ASP A 78 18.16 4.62 1.63
CA ASP A 78 17.19 3.54 1.89
C ASP A 78 15.74 4.02 1.87
N TYR A 79 15.49 5.32 1.98
CA TYR A 79 14.16 5.88 1.79
C TYR A 79 13.58 5.63 0.38
N GLN A 80 14.43 5.37 -0.62
CA GLN A 80 13.97 4.94 -1.95
C GLN A 80 13.23 3.61 -1.88
N TYR A 81 13.73 2.66 -1.09
CA TYR A 81 13.07 1.37 -0.89
C TYR A 81 11.78 1.52 -0.08
N LEU A 82 11.79 2.37 0.92
CA LEU A 82 10.58 2.69 1.69
C LEU A 82 9.50 3.28 0.79
N ALA A 83 9.83 4.28 0.01
CA ALA A 83 8.90 4.91 -0.94
C ALA A 83 8.36 3.90 -1.97
N ALA A 84 9.24 3.06 -2.51
CA ALA A 84 8.86 2.02 -3.48
C ALA A 84 7.91 0.99 -2.87
N ARG A 85 8.17 0.53 -1.65
CA ARG A 85 7.28 -0.42 -0.95
C ARG A 85 5.92 0.18 -0.64
N LEU A 86 5.89 1.44 -0.20
CA LEU A 86 4.64 2.16 0.02
C LEU A 86 3.84 2.31 -1.29
N ALA A 87 4.51 2.61 -2.39
CA ALA A 87 3.88 2.66 -3.71
C ALA A 87 3.31 1.31 -4.13
N ILE A 88 4.03 0.22 -3.89
CA ILE A 88 3.55 -1.14 -4.15
C ILE A 88 2.32 -1.47 -3.30
N PHE A 89 2.32 -1.14 -2.02
CA PHE A 89 1.15 -1.35 -1.15
C PHE A 89 -0.07 -0.57 -1.66
N HIS A 90 0.14 0.65 -2.11
CA HIS A 90 -0.93 1.45 -2.70
C HIS A 90 -1.49 0.81 -3.98
N LEU A 91 -0.61 0.36 -4.88
CA LEU A 91 -1.01 -0.34 -6.11
C LEU A 91 -1.75 -1.63 -5.81
N ARG A 92 -1.28 -2.43 -4.85
CA ARG A 92 -1.95 -3.65 -4.43
C ARG A 92 -3.35 -3.36 -3.85
N LYS A 93 -3.47 -2.30 -3.08
CA LYS A 93 -4.76 -1.88 -2.53
C LYS A 93 -5.75 -1.48 -3.62
N ILE A 94 -5.28 -0.81 -4.65
CA ILE A 94 -6.11 -0.44 -5.82
C ILE A 94 -6.49 -1.68 -6.62
N ALA A 95 -5.53 -2.57 -6.91
CA ALA A 95 -5.71 -3.73 -7.77
C ALA A 95 -6.51 -4.86 -7.10
N PHE A 96 -6.25 -5.13 -5.83
CA PHE A 96 -6.77 -6.30 -5.12
C PHE A 96 -7.68 -5.95 -3.93
N GLY A 97 -7.79 -4.68 -3.55
CA GLY A 97 -8.53 -4.24 -2.36
C GLY A 97 -7.82 -4.54 -1.04
N GLN A 98 -6.61 -5.08 -1.06
CA GLN A 98 -5.80 -5.47 0.10
C GLN A 98 -4.32 -5.21 -0.16
N PHE A 99 -3.52 -5.12 0.91
CA PHE A 99 -2.09 -4.83 0.79
C PHE A 99 -1.26 -6.02 0.31
N GLU A 100 -1.70 -7.24 0.60
CA GLU A 100 -1.06 -8.45 0.08
C GLU A 100 -1.79 -8.93 -1.17
N PRO A 101 -1.05 -9.35 -2.21
CA PRO A 101 -1.70 -9.92 -3.39
C PRO A 101 -2.33 -11.27 -3.02
N PRO A 102 -3.47 -11.63 -3.64
CA PRO A 102 -4.04 -12.95 -3.48
C PRO A 102 -3.10 -14.00 -4.08
N HIS A 103 -3.27 -15.26 -3.65
CA HIS A 103 -2.55 -16.36 -4.29
C HIS A 103 -2.86 -16.40 -5.79
N LEU A 104 -1.84 -16.59 -6.61
CA LEU A 104 -1.96 -16.50 -8.08
C LEU A 104 -3.07 -17.43 -8.62
N PHE A 105 -3.13 -18.67 -8.13
CA PHE A 105 -4.15 -19.61 -8.55
C PHE A 105 -5.57 -19.13 -8.23
N ASP A 106 -5.79 -18.62 -7.03
CA ASP A 106 -7.10 -18.12 -6.58
C ASP A 106 -7.50 -16.87 -7.37
N HIS A 107 -6.55 -15.99 -7.66
CA HIS A 107 -6.79 -14.79 -8.46
C HIS A 107 -7.17 -15.13 -9.89
N VAL A 108 -6.43 -16.04 -10.53
CA VAL A 108 -6.73 -16.51 -11.91
C VAL A 108 -8.07 -17.23 -11.95
N THR A 109 -8.37 -18.06 -10.96
CA THR A 109 -9.67 -18.75 -10.86
C THR A 109 -10.82 -17.75 -10.77
N LYS A 110 -10.70 -16.74 -9.93
CA LYS A 110 -11.70 -15.68 -9.78
C LYS A 110 -11.92 -14.93 -11.10
N LEU A 111 -10.86 -14.52 -11.76
CA LEU A 111 -10.95 -13.79 -13.03
C LEU A 111 -11.51 -14.67 -14.16
N THR A 112 -11.25 -15.97 -14.14
CA THR A 112 -11.84 -16.93 -15.06
C THR A 112 -13.35 -17.06 -14.84
N GLN A 113 -13.80 -17.12 -13.59
CA GLN A 113 -15.22 -17.16 -13.24
C GLN A 113 -15.94 -15.86 -13.62
N GLU A 114 -15.27 -14.73 -13.55
CA GLU A 114 -15.81 -13.43 -13.98
C GLU A 114 -15.79 -13.25 -15.52
N GLY A 115 -15.27 -14.22 -16.25
CA GLY A 115 -15.21 -14.20 -17.72
C GLY A 115 -14.10 -13.32 -18.29
N ARG A 116 -13.15 -12.85 -17.49
CA ARG A 116 -12.01 -12.02 -17.93
C ARG A 116 -10.91 -12.85 -18.58
N TYR A 117 -10.74 -14.09 -18.16
CA TYR A 117 -9.78 -15.03 -18.71
C TYR A 117 -10.49 -16.27 -19.26
N ASP A 118 -9.88 -16.88 -20.26
CA ASP A 118 -10.34 -18.15 -20.82
C ASP A 118 -10.16 -19.28 -19.81
N ALA A 119 -11.15 -20.15 -19.68
CA ALA A 119 -11.12 -21.30 -18.77
C ALA A 119 -9.96 -22.28 -19.08
N HIS A 120 -9.45 -22.31 -20.31
CA HIS A 120 -8.31 -23.13 -20.71
C HIS A 120 -7.03 -22.78 -19.94
N ILE A 121 -6.89 -21.56 -19.45
CA ILE A 121 -5.70 -21.14 -18.69
C ILE A 121 -5.52 -21.98 -17.41
N LEU A 122 -6.61 -22.43 -16.80
CA LEU A 122 -6.57 -23.28 -15.60
C LEU A 122 -6.32 -24.74 -15.93
N GLN A 123 -6.70 -25.18 -17.12
CA GLN A 123 -6.57 -26.58 -17.59
C GLN A 123 -5.20 -26.83 -18.20
N ASP A 124 -4.74 -25.96 -19.07
CA ASP A 124 -3.50 -26.12 -19.86
C ASP A 124 -2.26 -25.70 -19.08
N PHE A 125 -2.40 -24.74 -18.18
CA PHE A 125 -1.33 -24.22 -17.36
C PHE A 125 -1.64 -24.44 -15.90
N LYS A 126 -0.97 -25.37 -15.25
CA LYS A 126 -1.10 -25.60 -13.80
C LYS A 126 -0.45 -24.47 -13.00
N ILE A 127 -0.96 -23.25 -13.22
CA ILE A 127 -0.42 -22.03 -12.65
C ILE A 127 -0.69 -22.00 -11.16
N GLY A 128 0.33 -21.78 -10.36
CA GLY A 128 0.25 -21.31 -9.00
C GLY A 128 0.26 -22.35 -7.89
N ARG A 129 0.07 -23.64 -8.14
CA ARG A 129 0.18 -24.63 -7.06
C ARG A 129 1.61 -25.05 -6.76
N ALA A 130 2.48 -25.08 -7.76
CA ALA A 130 3.86 -25.50 -7.60
C ALA A 130 4.86 -24.33 -7.58
N SER A 131 4.60 -23.27 -8.37
CA SER A 131 5.58 -22.19 -8.59
C SER A 131 5.84 -21.30 -7.39
N CYS A 132 4.90 -21.17 -6.45
CA CYS A 132 5.09 -20.36 -5.25
C CYS A 132 5.91 -21.06 -4.16
N ARG A 133 6.05 -22.39 -4.23
CA ARG A 133 6.82 -23.18 -3.25
C ARG A 133 8.24 -23.48 -3.69
N GLU A 134 8.54 -23.44 -4.98
CA GLU A 134 9.84 -23.84 -5.55
C GLU A 134 10.78 -22.68 -5.76
N ARG A 135 10.32 -21.44 -5.64
CA ARG A 135 11.19 -20.27 -5.66
C ARG A 135 11.67 -19.94 -4.26
N VAL A 136 12.73 -20.53 -3.92
CA VAL A 136 13.54 -20.12 -2.78
C VAL A 136 14.56 -19.10 -3.27
#